data_865451e79563f363f3a3687f87e1dc36
#
_entry.id   865451e79563f363f3a3687f87e1dc36
#
_cell.length_a   1.000
_cell.length_b   1.000
_cell.length_c   1.000
_cell.angle_alpha   90.00
_cell.angle_beta   90.00
_cell.angle_gamma   90.00
#
_symmetry.space_group_name_H-M   'P 1'
#
loop_
_entity.id
_entity.type
_entity.pdbx_description
1 polymer ?
#
loop_
_entity_poly.entity_id
_entity_poly.type
_entity_poly.pdbx_seq_one_letter_code
_entity_poly.pdbx_strand_id
1 'polypeptide(L)'
;VPLNQPIDILLDTFKTTRQHIAIVIDEYGGVAGIITIEDIVEEVFGEIHDETDFETDEIIEKSKDVFIIDSSILLHDIVDEFELEIEDLWLDEREFGSETVSYIITHQLERFPEKWEELCFPILKKSEKEQQEMSLCFTILEIEENTIGKIEVSKRIISETPSEK
;
A
#
# COMPACT_ATOMS: atom_id res chain seq x y z
N VAL A 1 -29.39 -10.31 -7.00
CA VAL A 1 -29.75 -9.05 -7.67
C VAL A 1 -29.22 -9.06 -9.10
N PRO A 2 -29.91 -8.45 -10.07
CA PRO A 2 -29.41 -8.32 -11.45
C PRO A 2 -28.16 -7.43 -11.54
N LEU A 3 -27.27 -7.72 -12.50
CA LEU A 3 -26.03 -6.97 -12.74
C LEU A 3 -26.26 -5.48 -13.02
N ASN A 4 -27.33 -5.13 -13.72
CA ASN A 4 -27.67 -3.75 -14.11
C ASN A 4 -28.71 -3.10 -13.20
N GLN A 5 -28.87 -3.59 -11.95
CA GLN A 5 -29.76 -2.97 -10.96
C GLN A 5 -29.18 -1.62 -10.51
N PRO A 6 -29.97 -0.52 -10.52
CA PRO A 6 -29.55 0.76 -9.97
C PRO A 6 -29.18 0.67 -8.49
N ILE A 7 -28.10 1.38 -8.11
CA ILE A 7 -27.52 1.35 -6.75
C ILE A 7 -28.54 1.84 -5.69
N ASP A 8 -29.33 2.86 -5.98
CA ASP A 8 -30.36 3.39 -5.10
C ASP A 8 -31.42 2.33 -4.73
N ILE A 9 -31.87 1.55 -5.72
CA ILE A 9 -32.81 0.44 -5.51
C ILE A 9 -32.18 -0.69 -4.71
N LEU A 10 -30.90 -0.96 -4.96
CA LEU A 10 -30.16 -1.99 -4.22
C LEU A 10 -29.99 -1.59 -2.76
N LEU A 11 -29.66 -0.33 -2.49
CA LEU A 11 -29.53 0.20 -1.14
C LEU A 11 -30.85 0.13 -0.36
N ASP A 12 -31.98 0.45 -1.00
CA ASP A 12 -33.31 0.30 -0.39
C ASP A 12 -33.65 -1.17 -0.11
N THR A 13 -33.19 -2.08 -0.99
CA THR A 13 -33.35 -3.53 -0.78
C THR A 13 -32.58 -3.98 0.45
N PHE A 14 -31.33 -3.60 0.59
CA PHE A 14 -30.49 -3.90 1.77
C PHE A 14 -31.13 -3.38 3.06
N LYS A 15 -31.59 -2.13 3.08
CA LYS A 15 -32.27 -1.55 4.25
C LYS A 15 -33.54 -2.30 4.62
N THR A 16 -34.38 -2.67 3.62
CA THR A 16 -35.65 -3.32 3.86
C THR A 16 -35.50 -4.76 4.33
N THR A 17 -34.54 -5.50 3.73
CA THR A 17 -34.28 -6.91 4.04
C THR A 17 -33.34 -7.09 5.22
N ARG A 18 -32.67 -6.02 5.69
CA ARG A 18 -31.61 -6.03 6.71
C ARG A 18 -30.48 -6.99 6.35
N GLN A 19 -30.14 -7.03 5.08
CA GLN A 19 -29.01 -7.79 4.55
C GLN A 19 -27.92 -6.82 4.14
N HIS A 20 -26.66 -7.23 4.26
CA HIS A 20 -25.50 -6.41 3.94
C HIS A 20 -24.72 -6.93 2.73
N ILE A 21 -25.15 -8.08 2.17
CA ILE A 21 -24.51 -8.75 1.05
C ILE A 21 -25.55 -9.30 0.08
N ALA A 22 -25.26 -9.21 -1.22
CA ALA A 22 -26.09 -9.81 -2.25
C ALA A 22 -25.23 -10.50 -3.33
N ILE A 23 -25.79 -11.57 -3.92
CA ILE A 23 -25.21 -12.22 -5.10
C ILE A 23 -25.70 -11.48 -6.35
N VAL A 24 -24.76 -11.08 -7.21
CA VAL A 24 -25.03 -10.46 -8.51
C VAL A 24 -25.15 -11.53 -9.57
N ILE A 25 -26.24 -11.46 -10.37
CA ILE A 25 -26.57 -12.46 -11.39
C ILE A 25 -26.56 -11.78 -12.77
N ASP A 26 -25.91 -12.42 -13.74
CA ASP A 26 -25.88 -11.98 -15.14
C ASP A 26 -27.16 -12.30 -15.90
N GLU A 27 -27.25 -11.88 -17.18
CA GLU A 27 -28.42 -12.06 -18.04
C GLU A 27 -28.71 -13.54 -18.40
N TYR A 28 -27.73 -14.41 -18.14
CA TYR A 28 -27.84 -15.85 -18.42
C TYR A 28 -28.16 -16.67 -17.17
N GLY A 29 -28.32 -16.00 -16.01
CA GLY A 29 -28.56 -16.63 -14.73
C GLY A 29 -27.30 -17.14 -14.03
N GLY A 30 -26.11 -16.80 -14.54
CA GLY A 30 -24.82 -17.09 -13.93
C GLY A 30 -24.52 -16.11 -12.80
N VAL A 31 -23.68 -16.54 -11.86
CA VAL A 31 -23.17 -15.66 -10.79
C VAL A 31 -22.08 -14.77 -11.36
N ALA A 32 -22.31 -13.45 -11.40
CA ALA A 32 -21.35 -12.45 -11.83
C ALA A 32 -20.40 -12.01 -10.71
N GLY A 33 -20.87 -12.07 -9.44
CA GLY A 33 -20.08 -11.69 -8.28
C GLY A 33 -20.95 -11.53 -7.04
N ILE A 34 -20.41 -10.83 -6.05
CA ILE A 34 -21.11 -10.39 -4.85
C ILE A 34 -21.00 -8.86 -4.76
N ILE A 35 -21.91 -8.25 -4.03
CA ILE A 35 -21.89 -6.82 -3.71
C ILE A 35 -22.33 -6.64 -2.25
N THR A 36 -21.65 -5.77 -1.54
CA THR A 36 -21.95 -5.45 -0.14
C THR A 36 -22.53 -4.03 0.00
N ILE A 37 -23.03 -3.69 1.19
CA ILE A 37 -23.48 -2.33 1.48
C ILE A 37 -22.27 -1.37 1.56
N GLU A 38 -21.14 -1.90 2.01
CA GLU A 38 -19.86 -1.21 2.11
C GLU A 38 -19.41 -0.75 0.72
N ASP A 39 -19.46 -1.61 -0.31
CA ASP A 39 -19.11 -1.26 -1.71
C ASP A 39 -20.00 -0.11 -2.24
N ILE A 40 -21.27 -0.09 -1.87
CA ILE A 40 -22.21 0.97 -2.29
C ILE A 40 -21.88 2.28 -1.57
N VAL A 41 -21.53 2.20 -0.30
CA VAL A 41 -21.20 3.38 0.51
C VAL A 41 -19.89 3.97 0.02
N GLU A 42 -18.89 3.16 -0.27
CA GLU A 42 -17.61 3.57 -0.83
C GLU A 42 -17.77 4.27 -2.20
N GLU A 43 -18.59 3.73 -3.11
CA GLU A 43 -18.87 4.34 -4.41
C GLU A 43 -19.56 5.71 -4.31
N VAL A 44 -20.41 5.91 -3.29
CA VAL A 44 -21.19 7.15 -3.12
C VAL A 44 -20.42 8.22 -2.35
N PHE A 45 -19.65 7.83 -1.35
CA PHE A 45 -18.99 8.76 -0.41
C PHE A 45 -17.47 8.83 -0.62
N GLY A 46 -16.88 7.99 -1.50
CA GLY A 46 -15.45 7.73 -1.57
C GLY A 46 -14.99 6.90 -0.36
N GLU A 47 -13.71 6.68 -0.24
CA GLU A 47 -13.16 6.05 0.96
C GLU A 47 -13.58 6.87 2.18
N ILE A 48 -14.45 6.28 3.02
CA ILE A 48 -14.80 6.86 4.32
C ILE A 48 -13.62 6.56 5.23
N HIS A 49 -12.70 7.49 5.31
CA HIS A 49 -11.75 7.49 6.42
C HIS A 49 -12.58 7.61 7.69
N ASP A 50 -12.60 6.57 8.51
CA ASP A 50 -13.31 6.57 9.78
C ASP A 50 -12.64 7.63 10.69
N GLU A 51 -13.41 8.64 11.13
CA GLU A 51 -12.92 9.66 12.07
C GLU A 51 -12.47 9.05 13.43
N THR A 52 -12.61 7.74 13.58
CA THR A 52 -12.13 6.96 14.73
C THR A 52 -10.82 6.23 14.46
N ASP A 53 -10.28 6.27 13.24
CA ASP A 53 -8.88 5.96 13.06
C ASP A 53 -8.10 7.05 13.82
N PHE A 54 -7.75 6.70 15.04
CA PHE A 54 -6.81 7.48 15.83
C PHE A 54 -5.71 7.90 14.89
N GLU A 55 -5.34 9.19 14.92
CA GLU A 55 -4.08 9.71 14.40
C GLU A 55 -2.92 8.87 14.98
N THR A 56 -2.77 7.63 14.51
CA THR A 56 -1.48 6.98 14.54
C THR A 56 -0.69 7.74 13.50
N ASP A 57 0.24 8.57 13.93
CA ASP A 57 1.21 9.18 13.03
C ASP A 57 1.67 8.09 12.06
N GLU A 58 1.11 8.12 10.85
CA GLU A 58 1.37 7.08 9.82
C GLU A 58 2.86 7.02 9.50
N ILE A 59 3.56 8.14 9.78
CA ILE A 59 5.01 8.30 9.62
C ILE A 59 5.59 8.78 10.95
N ILE A 60 6.38 7.95 11.60
CA ILE A 60 7.10 8.28 12.85
C ILE A 60 8.59 8.40 12.52
N GLU A 61 9.12 9.61 12.56
CA GLU A 61 10.57 9.84 12.43
C GLU A 61 11.30 9.28 13.67
N LYS A 62 12.17 8.29 13.45
CA LYS A 62 13.01 7.68 14.48
C LYS A 62 14.38 8.33 14.55
N SER A 63 14.90 8.75 13.40
CA SER A 63 16.12 9.54 13.24
C SER A 63 16.14 10.14 11.84
N LYS A 64 17.07 11.03 11.53
CA LYS A 64 17.14 11.82 10.29
C LYS A 64 16.88 11.06 8.97
N ASP A 65 17.26 9.79 8.90
CA ASP A 65 17.11 8.97 7.68
C ASP A 65 16.43 7.63 7.99
N VAL A 66 15.63 7.57 9.09
CA VAL A 66 14.91 6.34 9.52
C VAL A 66 13.52 6.71 10.00
N PHE A 67 12.51 6.11 9.37
CA PHE A 67 11.11 6.27 9.71
C PHE A 67 10.47 4.92 10.02
N ILE A 68 9.47 4.91 10.90
CA ILE A 68 8.56 3.78 11.07
C ILE A 68 7.23 4.22 10.49
N ILE A 69 6.71 3.43 9.57
CA ILE A 69 5.45 3.70 8.87
C ILE A 69 4.46 2.56 9.03
N ASP A 70 3.19 2.87 8.85
CA ASP A 70 2.17 1.86 8.56
C ASP A 70 2.32 1.39 7.10
N SER A 71 2.06 0.13 6.82
CA SER A 71 2.24 -0.44 5.48
C SER A 71 1.21 0.03 4.46
N SER A 72 0.11 0.61 4.91
CA SER A 72 -0.97 1.17 4.08
C SER A 72 -0.64 2.54 3.50
N ILE A 73 0.44 3.20 3.99
CA ILE A 73 0.88 4.48 3.45
C ILE A 73 1.24 4.36 1.97
N LEU A 74 0.96 5.41 1.20
CA LEU A 74 1.31 5.44 -0.22
C LEU A 74 2.83 5.57 -0.40
N LEU A 75 3.38 4.91 -1.42
CA LEU A 75 4.80 5.02 -1.72
C LEU A 75 5.22 6.48 -1.97
N HIS A 76 4.37 7.25 -2.64
CA HIS A 76 4.61 8.67 -2.92
C HIS A 76 4.88 9.48 -1.64
N ASP A 77 4.08 9.30 -0.60
CA ASP A 77 4.21 10.04 0.65
C ASP A 77 5.54 9.74 1.35
N ILE A 78 5.98 8.48 1.32
CA ILE A 78 7.25 8.14 1.98
C ILE A 78 8.48 8.55 1.17
N VAL A 79 8.45 8.51 -0.17
CA VAL A 79 9.60 8.97 -0.96
C VAL A 79 9.80 10.48 -0.84
N ASP A 80 8.72 11.25 -0.67
CA ASP A 80 8.77 12.69 -0.43
C ASP A 80 9.51 13.04 0.87
N GLU A 81 9.34 12.25 1.94
CA GLU A 81 10.08 12.45 3.21
C GLU A 81 11.60 12.32 3.04
N PHE A 82 12.05 11.60 2.02
CA PHE A 82 13.47 11.45 1.69
C PHE A 82 13.95 12.39 0.57
N GLU A 83 13.11 13.32 0.13
CA GLU A 83 13.36 14.23 -1.00
C GLU A 83 13.69 13.45 -2.30
N LEU A 84 12.99 12.33 -2.53
CA LEU A 84 13.12 11.44 -3.68
C LEU A 84 11.86 11.50 -4.55
N GLU A 85 12.00 11.01 -5.78
CA GLU A 85 10.89 10.69 -6.68
C GLU A 85 10.81 9.16 -6.85
N ILE A 86 9.65 8.63 -7.24
CA ILE A 86 9.43 7.18 -7.40
C ILE A 86 10.40 6.60 -8.43
N GLU A 87 10.67 7.36 -9.51
CA GLU A 87 11.62 6.97 -10.55
C GLU A 87 13.07 6.88 -10.03
N ASP A 88 13.41 7.60 -8.97
CA ASP A 88 14.72 7.47 -8.33
C ASP A 88 14.96 6.06 -7.75
N LEU A 89 13.89 5.28 -7.53
CA LEU A 89 13.93 3.90 -7.04
C LEU A 89 13.80 2.85 -8.16
N TRP A 90 13.93 3.22 -9.45
CA TRP A 90 13.71 2.35 -10.61
C TRP A 90 12.27 1.81 -10.71
N LEU A 91 11.30 2.55 -10.19
CA LEU A 91 9.88 2.24 -10.25
C LEU A 91 9.19 3.21 -11.23
N ASP A 92 8.17 2.75 -11.96
CA ASP A 92 7.37 3.61 -12.85
C ASP A 92 6.26 4.29 -12.02
N GLU A 93 6.26 5.63 -11.96
CA GLU A 93 5.27 6.40 -11.21
C GLU A 93 3.83 6.12 -11.66
N ARG A 94 3.61 5.83 -12.96
CA ARG A 94 2.27 5.52 -13.48
C ARG A 94 1.74 4.18 -12.99
N GLU A 95 2.62 3.24 -12.65
CA GLU A 95 2.27 1.92 -12.14
C GLU A 95 2.19 1.92 -10.61
N PHE A 96 3.11 2.62 -9.94
CA PHE A 96 3.30 2.52 -8.50
C PHE A 96 2.97 3.80 -7.72
N GLY A 97 2.68 4.93 -8.39
CA GLY A 97 2.48 6.23 -7.74
C GLY A 97 1.29 6.31 -6.78
N SER A 98 0.26 5.50 -7.00
CA SER A 98 -0.93 5.44 -6.14
C SER A 98 -0.99 4.14 -5.33
N GLU A 99 0.09 3.37 -5.30
CA GLU A 99 0.13 2.09 -4.60
C GLU A 99 0.71 2.22 -3.19
N THR A 100 0.24 1.37 -2.29
CA THR A 100 0.73 1.32 -0.91
C THR A 100 2.11 0.66 -0.83
N VAL A 101 2.86 0.97 0.23
CA VAL A 101 4.17 0.35 0.49
C VAL A 101 4.04 -1.17 0.60
N SER A 102 2.97 -1.69 1.24
CA SER A 102 2.71 -3.13 1.33
C SER A 102 2.53 -3.80 -0.04
N TYR A 103 1.84 -3.13 -0.97
CA TYR A 103 1.68 -3.62 -2.34
C TYR A 103 3.04 -3.70 -3.05
N ILE A 104 3.84 -2.63 -2.99
CA ILE A 104 5.16 -2.59 -3.62
C ILE A 104 6.05 -3.73 -3.14
N ILE A 105 6.11 -3.95 -1.81
CA ILE A 105 6.93 -5.01 -1.22
C ILE A 105 6.49 -6.39 -1.70
N THR A 106 5.20 -6.69 -1.65
CA THR A 106 4.68 -7.99 -2.09
C THR A 106 4.84 -8.21 -3.59
N HIS A 107 4.66 -7.16 -4.38
CA HIS A 107 4.85 -7.18 -5.83
C HIS A 107 6.31 -7.46 -6.21
N GLN A 108 7.27 -6.79 -5.56
CA GLN A 108 8.69 -6.96 -5.84
C GLN A 108 9.24 -8.31 -5.37
N LEU A 109 8.72 -8.84 -4.28
CA LEU A 109 9.10 -10.16 -3.78
C LEU A 109 8.39 -11.31 -4.51
N GLU A 110 7.31 -11.03 -5.25
CA GLU A 110 6.41 -12.02 -5.87
C GLU A 110 5.85 -13.04 -4.85
N ARG A 111 5.83 -12.67 -3.57
CA ARG A 111 5.33 -13.46 -2.44
C ARG A 111 5.08 -12.58 -1.22
N PHE A 112 4.40 -13.13 -0.23
CA PHE A 112 4.27 -12.46 1.07
C PHE A 112 5.61 -12.45 1.82
N PRO A 113 6.04 -11.31 2.40
CA PRO A 113 7.32 -11.20 3.10
C PRO A 113 7.29 -11.89 4.47
N GLU A 114 8.49 -12.14 5.01
CA GLU A 114 8.65 -12.60 6.38
C GLU A 114 8.96 -11.43 7.33
N LYS A 115 8.68 -11.62 8.61
CA LYS A 115 9.07 -10.63 9.63
C LYS A 115 10.58 -10.48 9.65
N TRP A 116 11.06 -9.22 9.72
CA TRP A 116 12.47 -8.80 9.64
C TRP A 116 13.11 -8.96 8.25
N GLU A 117 12.33 -9.33 7.26
CA GLU A 117 12.81 -9.30 5.87
C GLU A 117 13.05 -7.86 5.43
N GLU A 118 14.12 -7.64 4.66
CA GLU A 118 14.51 -6.35 4.15
C GLU A 118 14.49 -6.34 2.63
N LEU A 119 13.88 -5.31 2.04
CA LEU A 119 13.90 -5.03 0.61
C LEU A 119 14.52 -3.66 0.38
N CYS A 120 15.58 -3.58 -0.44
CA CYS A 120 16.27 -2.34 -0.72
C CYS A 120 16.20 -1.96 -2.19
N PHE A 121 15.90 -0.69 -2.45
CA PHE A 121 15.92 -0.09 -3.79
C PHE A 121 17.14 0.82 -3.91
N PRO A 122 18.01 0.62 -4.90
CA PRO A 122 19.13 1.52 -5.16
C PRO A 122 18.60 2.89 -5.65
N ILE A 123 19.15 3.98 -5.12
CA ILE A 123 18.75 5.34 -5.47
C ILE A 123 19.58 5.84 -6.65
N LEU A 124 18.90 6.26 -7.72
CA LEU A 124 19.54 6.78 -8.94
C LEU A 124 20.14 8.18 -8.77
N LYS A 125 19.61 8.97 -7.84
CA LYS A 125 19.99 10.36 -7.65
C LYS A 125 21.42 10.46 -7.09
N LYS A 126 22.38 10.76 -7.95
CA LYS A 126 23.75 11.10 -7.52
C LYS A 126 23.75 12.54 -7.03
N SER A 127 23.91 12.76 -5.74
CA SER A 127 24.23 14.07 -5.22
C SER A 127 25.61 14.50 -5.80
N GLU A 128 25.69 15.72 -6.33
CA GLU A 128 26.96 16.26 -6.89
C GLU A 128 28.13 16.28 -5.88
N LYS A 129 27.87 16.00 -4.60
CA LYS A 129 28.84 16.02 -3.50
C LYS A 129 29.19 14.65 -2.94
N GLU A 130 28.44 13.59 -3.24
CA GLU A 130 28.65 12.27 -2.67
C GLU A 130 28.75 11.22 -3.77
N GLN A 131 29.95 10.62 -3.92
CA GLN A 131 30.22 9.49 -4.83
C GLN A 131 29.75 8.15 -4.22
N GLN A 132 28.87 8.18 -3.22
CA GLN A 132 28.42 6.98 -2.52
C GLN A 132 27.07 6.52 -3.09
N GLU A 133 26.99 5.23 -3.42
CA GLU A 133 25.73 4.60 -3.80
C GLU A 133 24.84 4.46 -2.56
N MET A 134 23.61 4.97 -2.64
CA MET A 134 22.63 4.91 -1.56
C MET A 134 21.48 4.00 -1.94
N SER A 135 20.81 3.45 -0.95
CA SER A 135 19.56 2.68 -1.10
C SER A 135 18.51 3.14 -0.11
N LEU A 136 17.25 3.08 -0.55
CA LEU A 136 16.10 3.15 0.34
C LEU A 136 15.69 1.71 0.68
N CYS A 137 15.74 1.36 1.98
CA CYS A 137 15.50 0.01 2.47
C CYS A 137 14.24 -0.03 3.34
N PHE A 138 13.41 -1.04 3.11
CA PHE A 138 12.18 -1.32 3.82
C PHE A 138 12.35 -2.60 4.62
N THR A 139 12.26 -2.54 5.95
CA THR A 139 12.38 -3.69 6.85
C THR A 139 11.03 -3.97 7.51
N ILE A 140 10.53 -5.17 7.38
CA ILE A 140 9.23 -5.59 7.93
C ILE A 140 9.35 -5.76 9.44
N LEU A 141 8.71 -4.88 10.22
CA LEU A 141 8.74 -4.95 11.68
C LEU A 141 7.59 -5.78 12.25
N GLU A 142 6.44 -5.75 11.60
CA GLU A 142 5.21 -6.37 12.11
C GLU A 142 4.41 -7.03 10.99
N ILE A 143 3.90 -8.21 11.28
CA ILE A 143 2.97 -8.95 10.42
C ILE A 143 1.81 -9.38 11.30
N GLU A 144 0.59 -9.03 10.91
CA GLU A 144 -0.65 -9.39 11.57
C GLU A 144 -1.47 -10.28 10.65
N GLU A 145 -1.68 -11.53 11.06
CA GLU A 145 -2.37 -12.55 10.26
C GLU A 145 -1.77 -12.69 8.84
N ASN A 146 -2.36 -12.04 7.84
CA ASN A 146 -1.90 -12.02 6.44
C ASN A 146 -1.65 -10.59 5.94
N THR A 147 -1.44 -9.63 6.82
CA THR A 147 -1.22 -8.23 6.50
C THR A 147 0.12 -7.77 7.04
N ILE A 148 0.84 -6.99 6.24
CA ILE A 148 2.02 -6.29 6.72
C ILE A 148 1.53 -5.14 7.58
N GLY A 149 1.99 -5.06 8.82
CA GLY A 149 1.66 -3.97 9.74
C GLY A 149 2.69 -2.84 9.61
N LYS A 150 3.66 -2.79 10.52
CA LYS A 150 4.67 -1.72 10.55
C LYS A 150 5.94 -2.07 9.79
N ILE A 151 6.51 -1.04 9.15
CA ILE A 151 7.71 -1.12 8.33
C ILE A 151 8.68 -0.03 8.80
N GLU A 152 9.95 -0.38 8.96
CA GLU A 152 11.03 0.61 9.10
C GLU A 152 11.55 0.95 7.71
N VAL A 153 11.55 2.23 7.37
CA VAL A 153 12.15 2.74 6.12
C VAL A 153 13.42 3.50 6.47
N SER A 154 14.51 3.16 5.80
CA SER A 154 15.81 3.78 6.08
C SER A 154 16.59 4.03 4.80
N LYS A 155 17.22 5.23 4.73
CA LYS A 155 18.15 5.58 3.66
C LYS A 155 19.56 5.23 4.10
N ARG A 156 20.22 4.33 3.37
CA ARG A 156 21.55 3.80 3.75
C ARG A 156 22.55 3.91 2.60
N ILE A 157 23.81 4.05 2.96
CA ILE A 157 24.92 3.93 2.01
C ILE A 157 25.15 2.44 1.75
N ILE A 158 25.19 2.05 0.47
CA ILE A 158 25.62 0.71 0.09
C ILE A 158 27.11 0.65 0.31
N SER A 159 27.57 0.06 1.43
CA SER A 159 28.98 -0.29 1.56
C SER A 159 29.28 -1.41 0.58
N GLU A 160 30.32 -1.23 -0.25
CA GLU A 160 30.80 -2.30 -1.14
C GLU A 160 30.88 -3.63 -0.40
N THR A 161 30.26 -4.65 -0.99
CA THR A 161 30.38 -6.05 -0.54
C THR A 161 31.86 -6.37 -0.41
N PRO A 162 32.36 -6.97 0.68
CA PRO A 162 33.73 -7.41 0.75
C PRO A 162 33.98 -8.40 -0.38
N SER A 163 34.86 -8.04 -1.31
CA SER A 163 35.32 -8.92 -2.35
C SER A 163 35.85 -10.21 -1.73
N GLU A 164 35.27 -11.33 -2.08
CA GLU A 164 35.75 -12.65 -1.79
C GLU A 164 37.25 -12.73 -2.18
N LYS A 165 38.04 -13.13 -1.22
CA LYS A 165 39.39 -13.65 -1.42
C LYS A 165 39.33 -15.16 -1.41
#